data_d1351b0ca62677e66526db58e13c5d36
#
_entry.id   d1351b0ca62677e66526db58e13c5d36
#
_cell.length_a   1.000
_cell.length_b   1.000
_cell.length_c   1.000
_cell.angle_alpha   90.00
_cell.angle_beta   90.00
_cell.angle_gamma   90.00
#
_symmetry.space_group_name_H-M   'P 1'
#
loop_
_entity.id
_entity.type
_entity.pdbx_description
1 polymer ?
#
loop_
_entity_poly.entity_id
_entity_poly.type
_entity_poly.pdbx_seq_one_letter_code
_entity_poly.pdbx_strand_id
1 'polypeptide(L)'
;ACGLGAFNVAIFHLITHGYFKALLFLSSGSVIHGVHDEQDMDKMGNLFSKMKITSIVMWIGTLAIVGFPFMSGYYSKDLILNASFNLYELGSLVYILLAIISAMTAFYSFRLIFKVFHGKYNGSFDYEKIHESNYVMLVPLFILSFGSIFAGYFFNEILSGNYSFDFWRGVIFLSQDEHHYSSIYTVL
;
A
#
# COMPACT_ATOMS: atom_id res chain seq x y z
N ALA A 1 -7.63 9.98 8.39
CA ALA A 1 -7.22 9.76 9.78
C ALA A 1 -7.08 11.09 10.55
N CYS A 2 -6.25 12.06 10.11
CA CYS A 2 -6.12 13.35 10.82
C CYS A 2 -7.47 14.07 10.99
N GLY A 3 -8.30 14.14 9.95
CA GLY A 3 -9.64 14.74 10.02
C GLY A 3 -10.63 13.98 10.92
N LEU A 4 -10.28 12.76 11.34
CA LEU A 4 -11.04 11.94 12.30
C LEU A 4 -10.53 12.11 13.74
N GLY A 5 -9.47 12.92 13.97
CA GLY A 5 -8.82 13.03 15.27
C GLY A 5 -7.90 11.86 15.65
N ALA A 6 -7.81 10.80 14.83
CA ALA A 6 -6.96 9.63 15.07
C ALA A 6 -5.53 9.89 14.57
N PHE A 7 -4.75 10.65 15.34
CA PHE A 7 -3.43 11.13 14.93
C PHE A 7 -2.38 10.03 14.92
N ASN A 8 -2.39 9.11 15.88
CA ASN A 8 -1.53 7.92 15.95
C ASN A 8 -1.74 7.03 14.73
N VAL A 9 -2.99 6.73 14.39
CA VAL A 9 -3.38 5.97 13.20
C VAL A 9 -2.95 6.70 11.92
N ALA A 10 -3.03 8.03 11.89
CA ALA A 10 -2.59 8.84 10.76
C ALA A 10 -1.09 8.69 10.51
N ILE A 11 -0.26 8.76 11.57
CA ILE A 11 1.19 8.59 11.46
C ILE A 11 1.53 7.14 11.10
N PHE A 12 0.87 6.17 11.70
CA PHE A 12 1.03 4.76 11.35
C PHE A 12 0.72 4.51 9.86
N HIS A 13 -0.40 5.04 9.38
CA HIS A 13 -0.74 4.92 7.96
C HIS A 13 0.26 5.65 7.06
N LEU A 14 0.78 6.81 7.46
CA LEU A 14 1.79 7.54 6.70
C LEU A 14 3.07 6.71 6.51
N ILE A 15 3.52 6.02 7.56
CA ILE A 15 4.71 5.15 7.50
C ILE A 15 4.46 3.97 6.56
N THR A 16 3.38 3.21 6.75
CA THR A 16 3.06 2.05 5.90
C THR A 16 2.80 2.48 4.45
N HIS A 17 2.09 3.60 4.25
CA HIS A 17 1.83 4.19 2.95
C HIS A 17 3.12 4.60 2.24
N GLY A 18 4.10 5.14 2.96
CA GLY A 18 5.41 5.48 2.43
C GLY A 18 6.08 4.27 1.78
N TYR A 19 6.11 3.11 2.44
CA TYR A 19 6.72 1.91 1.90
C TYR A 19 6.07 1.45 0.59
N PHE A 20 4.77 1.18 0.58
CA PHE A 20 4.15 0.63 -0.63
C PHE A 20 3.95 1.66 -1.75
N LYS A 21 3.81 2.94 -1.44
CA LYS A 21 3.77 3.98 -2.49
C LYS A 21 5.14 4.16 -3.14
N ALA A 22 6.20 4.31 -2.36
CA ALA A 22 7.55 4.39 -2.91
C ALA A 22 7.86 3.13 -3.75
N LEU A 23 7.47 1.94 -3.27
CA LEU A 23 7.63 0.69 -4.00
C LEU A 23 6.95 0.74 -5.36
N LEU A 24 5.67 1.14 -5.42
CA LEU A 24 4.91 1.20 -6.67
C LEU A 24 5.48 2.23 -7.65
N PHE A 25 5.87 3.41 -7.17
CA PHE A 25 6.44 4.45 -8.03
C PHE A 25 7.82 4.07 -8.57
N LEU A 26 8.71 3.54 -7.74
CA LEU A 26 10.02 3.10 -8.20
C LEU A 26 9.92 1.88 -9.13
N SER A 27 9.00 0.96 -8.87
CA SER A 27 8.73 -0.16 -9.78
C SER A 27 8.18 0.32 -11.12
N SER A 28 7.30 1.33 -11.14
CA SER A 28 6.84 1.95 -12.38
C SER A 28 7.98 2.60 -13.15
N GLY A 29 8.91 3.28 -12.46
CA GLY A 29 10.12 3.81 -13.07
C GLY A 29 10.99 2.71 -13.68
N SER A 30 11.12 1.57 -12.99
CA SER A 30 11.83 0.39 -13.51
C SER A 30 11.17 -0.16 -14.78
N VAL A 31 9.84 -0.24 -14.82
CA VAL A 31 9.10 -0.66 -16.02
C VAL A 31 9.33 0.31 -17.18
N ILE A 32 9.13 1.61 -16.96
CA ILE A 32 9.31 2.66 -17.97
C ILE A 32 10.72 2.60 -18.56
N HIS A 33 11.75 2.46 -17.71
CA HIS A 33 13.13 2.31 -18.17
C HIS A 33 13.33 1.05 -19.02
N GLY A 34 12.73 -0.09 -18.61
CA GLY A 34 12.84 -1.36 -19.33
C GLY A 34 12.13 -1.38 -20.70
N VAL A 35 11.13 -0.49 -20.89
CA VAL A 35 10.38 -0.36 -22.15
C VAL A 35 10.76 0.91 -22.94
N HIS A 36 11.96 1.44 -22.75
CA HIS A 36 12.50 2.59 -23.47
C HIS A 36 11.63 3.86 -23.36
N ASP A 37 11.34 4.26 -22.12
CA ASP A 37 10.63 5.48 -21.74
C ASP A 37 9.14 5.56 -22.20
N GLU A 38 8.54 4.43 -22.63
CA GLU A 38 7.09 4.39 -22.88
C GLU A 38 6.34 4.44 -21.54
N GLN A 39 5.35 5.35 -21.45
CA GLN A 39 4.54 5.57 -20.25
C GLN A 39 3.08 5.16 -20.45
N ASP A 40 2.66 4.92 -21.68
CA ASP A 40 1.30 4.54 -22.00
C ASP A 40 1.08 3.05 -21.72
N MET A 41 0.25 2.73 -20.72
CA MET A 41 -0.10 1.36 -20.39
C MET A 41 -0.78 0.61 -21.55
N ASP A 42 -1.41 1.31 -22.49
CA ASP A 42 -2.08 0.70 -23.64
C ASP A 42 -1.12 0.14 -24.67
N LYS A 43 0.12 0.62 -24.64
CA LYS A 43 1.24 0.14 -25.45
C LYS A 43 2.12 -0.87 -24.73
N MET A 44 1.83 -1.18 -23.46
CA MET A 44 2.52 -2.21 -22.69
C MET A 44 1.76 -3.54 -22.80
N GLY A 45 2.25 -4.56 -22.11
CA GLY A 45 1.60 -5.88 -21.98
C GLY A 45 2.62 -6.99 -21.96
N ASN A 46 2.26 -8.12 -21.36
CA ASN A 46 3.09 -9.33 -21.26
C ASN A 46 4.49 -9.11 -20.65
N LEU A 47 4.70 -8.05 -19.87
CA LEU A 47 6.02 -7.73 -19.32
C LEU A 47 6.45 -8.70 -18.21
N PHE A 48 5.53 -9.50 -17.67
CA PHE A 48 5.86 -10.49 -16.64
C PHE A 48 6.97 -11.46 -17.07
N SER A 49 6.98 -11.87 -18.33
CA SER A 49 8.00 -12.83 -18.85
C SER A 49 9.39 -12.22 -18.99
N LYS A 50 9.50 -10.91 -19.22
CA LYS A 50 10.76 -10.19 -19.41
C LYS A 50 11.27 -9.51 -18.14
N MET A 51 10.37 -9.05 -17.27
CA MET A 51 10.66 -8.28 -16.04
C MET A 51 10.05 -8.97 -14.82
N LYS A 52 10.50 -10.18 -14.51
CA LYS A 52 9.92 -11.03 -13.46
C LYS A 52 10.04 -10.41 -12.07
N ILE A 53 11.22 -9.90 -11.74
CA ILE A 53 11.50 -9.35 -10.40
C ILE A 53 10.68 -8.09 -10.20
N THR A 54 10.75 -7.14 -11.13
CA THR A 54 9.95 -5.91 -11.08
C THR A 54 8.44 -6.21 -11.03
N SER A 55 7.97 -7.22 -11.76
CA SER A 55 6.56 -7.65 -11.72
C SER A 55 6.15 -8.15 -10.34
N ILE A 56 6.95 -9.03 -9.72
CA ILE A 56 6.68 -9.59 -8.39
C ILE A 56 6.64 -8.46 -7.34
N VAL A 57 7.62 -7.58 -7.37
CA VAL A 57 7.72 -6.45 -6.47
C VAL A 57 6.52 -5.51 -6.61
N MET A 58 6.08 -5.27 -7.84
CA MET A 58 4.90 -4.44 -8.10
C MET A 58 3.59 -5.12 -7.67
N TRP A 59 3.51 -6.46 -7.75
CA TRP A 59 2.42 -7.22 -7.15
C TRP A 59 2.38 -7.06 -5.63
N ILE A 60 3.53 -7.15 -4.94
CA ILE A 60 3.63 -6.92 -3.48
C ILE A 60 3.10 -5.52 -3.12
N GLY A 61 3.57 -4.48 -3.82
CA GLY A 61 3.10 -3.11 -3.60
C GLY A 61 1.60 -2.94 -3.85
N THR A 62 1.08 -3.61 -4.88
CA THR A 62 -0.35 -3.58 -5.22
C THR A 62 -1.19 -4.29 -4.16
N LEU A 63 -0.78 -5.43 -3.68
CA LEU A 63 -1.47 -6.13 -2.58
C LEU A 63 -1.43 -5.30 -1.29
N ALA A 64 -0.31 -4.64 -1.01
CA ALA A 64 -0.18 -3.78 0.16
C ALA A 64 -1.09 -2.53 0.06
N ILE A 65 -1.15 -1.84 -1.08
CA ILE A 65 -2.01 -0.65 -1.23
C ILE A 65 -3.50 -1.00 -1.23
N VAL A 66 -3.87 -2.17 -1.73
CA VAL A 66 -5.26 -2.67 -1.68
C VAL A 66 -5.67 -3.00 -0.25
N GLY A 67 -4.71 -3.37 0.60
CA GLY A 67 -4.98 -3.83 1.97
C GLY A 67 -5.26 -5.32 2.04
N PHE A 68 -4.53 -6.12 1.25
CA PHE A 68 -4.65 -7.57 1.31
C PHE A 68 -4.20 -8.08 2.70
N PRO A 69 -4.86 -9.09 3.29
CA PRO A 69 -4.51 -9.62 4.61
C PRO A 69 -3.01 -9.89 4.75
N PHE A 70 -2.47 -9.58 5.91
CA PHE A 70 -1.06 -9.71 6.30
C PHE A 70 -0.10 -8.71 5.64
N MET A 71 -0.56 -7.85 4.73
CA MET A 71 0.25 -6.75 4.19
C MET A 71 0.17 -5.50 5.07
N SER A 72 1.16 -4.61 4.98
CA SER A 72 1.24 -3.43 5.85
C SER A 72 0.01 -2.51 5.71
N GLY A 73 -0.54 -2.40 4.50
CA GLY A 73 -1.74 -1.59 4.24
C GLY A 73 -3.02 -2.15 4.86
N TYR A 74 -3.09 -3.46 5.11
CA TYR A 74 -4.22 -4.08 5.78
C TYR A 74 -4.42 -3.49 7.18
N TYR A 75 -3.39 -3.52 8.02
CA TYR A 75 -3.45 -3.02 9.40
C TYR A 75 -3.81 -1.54 9.46
N SER A 76 -3.16 -0.71 8.66
CA SER A 76 -3.35 0.73 8.76
C SER A 76 -4.68 1.22 8.16
N LYS A 77 -5.18 0.60 7.07
CA LYS A 77 -6.48 0.95 6.48
C LYS A 77 -7.65 0.54 7.37
N ASP A 78 -7.57 -0.64 7.95
CA ASP A 78 -8.61 -1.15 8.82
C ASP A 78 -8.81 -0.24 10.04
N LEU A 79 -7.72 0.21 10.67
CA LEU A 79 -7.79 1.18 11.76
C LEU A 79 -8.43 2.51 11.34
N ILE A 80 -8.17 3.00 10.12
CA ILE A 80 -8.81 4.22 9.61
C ILE A 80 -10.31 4.02 9.42
N LEU A 81 -10.72 2.87 8.85
CA LEU A 81 -12.13 2.53 8.67
C LEU A 81 -12.84 2.42 10.02
N ASN A 82 -12.23 1.75 10.99
CA ASN A 82 -12.78 1.63 12.34
C ASN A 82 -12.91 3.00 13.03
N ALA A 83 -11.87 3.84 12.95
CA ALA A 83 -11.91 5.20 13.49
C ALA A 83 -13.01 6.05 12.83
N SER A 84 -13.30 5.84 11.54
CA SER A 84 -14.38 6.57 10.87
C SER A 84 -15.78 6.13 11.31
N PHE A 85 -15.98 4.84 11.56
CA PHE A 85 -17.26 4.29 11.97
C PHE A 85 -17.70 4.81 13.34
N ASN A 86 -16.75 5.11 14.22
CA ASN A 86 -17.03 5.58 15.59
C ASN A 86 -17.29 7.10 15.69
N LEU A 87 -17.30 7.85 14.60
CA LEU A 87 -17.77 9.23 14.60
C LEU A 87 -19.30 9.27 14.80
N TYR A 88 -19.76 10.11 15.70
CA TYR A 88 -21.16 10.16 16.14
C TYR A 88 -22.17 10.28 14.99
N GLU A 89 -22.36 11.46 14.39
CA GLU A 89 -23.47 11.69 13.45
C GLU A 89 -23.13 11.33 11.99
N LEU A 90 -21.88 11.51 11.59
CA LEU A 90 -21.45 11.33 10.21
C LEU A 90 -20.61 10.06 9.99
N GLY A 91 -20.40 9.24 11.02
CA GLY A 91 -19.51 8.10 11.00
C GLY A 91 -19.83 7.09 9.88
N SER A 92 -21.09 6.72 9.75
CA SER A 92 -21.54 5.77 8.73
C SER A 92 -21.33 6.30 7.30
N LEU A 93 -21.58 7.59 7.07
CA LEU A 93 -21.36 8.20 5.75
C LEU A 93 -19.87 8.25 5.41
N VAL A 94 -19.01 8.65 6.34
CA VAL A 94 -17.56 8.69 6.14
C VAL A 94 -17.02 7.27 5.90
N TYR A 95 -17.48 6.29 6.67
CA TYR A 95 -17.11 4.89 6.48
C TYR A 95 -17.46 4.39 5.07
N ILE A 96 -18.68 4.63 4.59
CA ILE A 96 -19.13 4.23 3.26
C ILE A 96 -18.27 4.91 2.18
N LEU A 97 -17.99 6.20 2.30
CA LEU A 97 -17.13 6.91 1.34
C LEU A 97 -15.71 6.33 1.33
N LEU A 98 -15.11 6.05 2.47
CA LEU A 98 -13.79 5.44 2.56
C LEU A 98 -13.77 4.01 1.99
N ALA A 99 -14.83 3.23 2.19
CA ALA A 99 -14.97 1.89 1.61
C ALA A 99 -15.05 1.95 0.07
N ILE A 100 -15.82 2.89 -0.48
CA ILE A 100 -15.89 3.13 -1.94
C ILE A 100 -14.52 3.53 -2.50
N ILE A 101 -13.82 4.46 -1.84
CA ILE A 101 -12.46 4.89 -2.24
C ILE A 101 -11.49 3.70 -2.20
N SER A 102 -11.60 2.84 -1.19
CA SER A 102 -10.77 1.63 -1.10
C SER A 102 -11.05 0.66 -2.24
N ALA A 103 -12.32 0.45 -2.60
CA ALA A 103 -12.72 -0.37 -3.75
C ALA A 103 -12.20 0.20 -5.09
N MET A 104 -12.30 1.52 -5.28
CA MET A 104 -11.74 2.19 -6.46
C MET A 104 -10.21 2.05 -6.51
N THR A 105 -9.54 2.12 -5.37
CA THR A 105 -8.09 1.89 -5.27
C THR A 105 -7.73 0.49 -5.73
N ALA A 106 -8.47 -0.52 -5.30
CA ALA A 106 -8.27 -1.89 -5.75
C ALA A 106 -8.47 -2.01 -7.27
N PHE A 107 -9.55 -1.44 -7.79
CA PHE A 107 -9.87 -1.51 -9.21
C PHE A 107 -8.74 -0.94 -10.08
N TYR A 108 -8.30 0.30 -9.83
CA TYR A 108 -7.26 0.91 -10.68
C TYR A 108 -5.90 0.21 -10.52
N SER A 109 -5.59 -0.28 -9.32
CA SER A 109 -4.32 -0.97 -9.05
C SER A 109 -4.25 -2.32 -9.79
N PHE A 110 -5.30 -3.13 -9.73
CA PHE A 110 -5.37 -4.38 -10.50
C PHE A 110 -5.43 -4.13 -12.00
N ARG A 111 -6.15 -3.11 -12.45
CA ARG A 111 -6.17 -2.72 -13.87
C ARG A 111 -4.76 -2.45 -14.39
N LEU A 112 -3.94 -1.71 -13.63
CA LEU A 112 -2.55 -1.44 -13.98
C LEU A 112 -1.74 -2.74 -14.10
N ILE A 113 -1.78 -3.59 -13.08
CA ILE A 113 -1.03 -4.86 -13.06
C ILE A 113 -1.42 -5.76 -14.24
N PHE A 114 -2.71 -5.99 -14.44
CA PHE A 114 -3.15 -6.88 -15.51
C PHE A 114 -2.82 -6.33 -16.89
N LYS A 115 -2.95 -5.02 -17.08
CA LYS A 115 -2.69 -4.38 -18.37
C LYS A 115 -1.20 -4.38 -18.72
N VAL A 116 -0.34 -4.06 -17.77
CA VAL A 116 1.10 -3.95 -17.98
C VAL A 116 1.79 -5.31 -18.03
N PHE A 117 1.47 -6.20 -17.09
CA PHE A 117 2.23 -7.44 -16.95
C PHE A 117 1.59 -8.67 -17.59
N HIS A 118 0.26 -8.74 -17.68
CA HIS A 118 -0.46 -9.93 -18.13
C HIS A 118 -1.24 -9.74 -19.44
N GLY A 119 -1.42 -8.51 -19.92
CA GLY A 119 -2.06 -8.21 -21.20
C GLY A 119 -1.22 -8.65 -22.39
N LYS A 120 -1.75 -8.49 -23.60
CA LYS A 120 -0.97 -8.66 -24.83
C LYS A 120 -0.06 -7.45 -25.04
N TYR A 121 1.16 -7.70 -25.50
CA TYR A 121 2.07 -6.63 -25.84
C TYR A 121 1.60 -5.89 -27.10
N ASN A 122 1.42 -4.57 -27.01
CA ASN A 122 0.96 -3.70 -28.09
C ASN A 122 1.95 -2.56 -28.38
N GLY A 123 3.19 -2.65 -27.86
CA GLY A 123 4.19 -1.61 -28.02
C GLY A 123 4.80 -1.58 -29.42
N SER A 124 5.34 -0.44 -29.78
CA SER A 124 6.12 -0.24 -31.01
C SER A 124 7.59 -0.68 -30.87
N PHE A 125 8.07 -0.84 -29.64
CA PHE A 125 9.41 -1.24 -29.34
C PHE A 125 9.57 -2.77 -29.48
N ASP A 126 10.78 -3.21 -29.85
CA ASP A 126 11.09 -4.62 -30.02
C ASP A 126 10.99 -5.36 -28.65
N TYR A 127 9.99 -6.22 -28.51
CA TYR A 127 9.74 -6.98 -27.30
C TYR A 127 10.93 -7.79 -26.81
N GLU A 128 11.78 -8.29 -27.72
CA GLU A 128 12.97 -9.09 -27.35
C GLU A 128 14.06 -8.27 -26.66
N LYS A 129 14.07 -6.96 -26.86
CA LYS A 129 15.03 -6.04 -26.22
C LYS A 129 14.60 -5.57 -24.83
N ILE A 130 13.37 -5.89 -24.41
CA ILE A 130 12.91 -5.59 -23.06
C ILE A 130 13.67 -6.46 -22.06
N HIS A 131 14.24 -5.83 -21.05
CA HIS A 131 15.05 -6.50 -20.04
C HIS A 131 14.73 -6.00 -18.63
N GLU A 132 15.07 -6.82 -17.64
CA GLU A 132 14.96 -6.46 -16.22
C GLU A 132 15.92 -5.30 -15.88
N SER A 133 15.55 -4.51 -14.91
CA SER A 133 16.37 -3.39 -14.44
C SER A 133 17.64 -3.85 -13.74
N ASN A 134 18.64 -2.96 -13.72
CA ASN A 134 19.93 -3.21 -13.09
C ASN A 134 19.78 -3.35 -11.55
N TYR A 135 20.71 -4.05 -10.91
CA TYR A 135 20.74 -4.28 -9.46
C TYR A 135 20.65 -2.99 -8.63
N VAL A 136 21.22 -1.89 -9.12
CA VAL A 136 21.13 -0.58 -8.45
C VAL A 136 19.68 -0.12 -8.27
N MET A 137 18.79 -0.43 -9.22
CA MET A 137 17.36 -0.15 -9.13
C MET A 137 16.60 -1.21 -8.34
N LEU A 138 17.03 -2.48 -8.42
CA LEU A 138 16.34 -3.58 -7.76
C LEU A 138 16.54 -3.61 -6.23
N VAL A 139 17.73 -3.23 -5.73
CA VAL A 139 18.03 -3.25 -4.28
C VAL A 139 17.05 -2.38 -3.47
N PRO A 140 16.80 -1.10 -3.82
CA PRO A 140 15.77 -0.32 -3.13
C PRO A 140 14.37 -0.95 -3.19
N LEU A 141 14.00 -1.58 -4.32
CA LEU A 141 12.71 -2.25 -4.46
C LEU A 141 12.56 -3.42 -3.50
N PHE A 142 13.62 -4.21 -3.27
CA PHE A 142 13.58 -5.30 -2.29
C PHE A 142 13.41 -4.78 -0.85
N ILE A 143 14.12 -3.71 -0.48
CA ILE A 143 14.00 -3.09 0.85
C ILE A 143 12.57 -2.58 1.07
N LEU A 144 12.02 -1.87 0.09
CA LEU A 144 10.66 -1.35 0.16
C LEU A 144 9.60 -2.46 0.14
N SER A 145 9.85 -3.57 -0.59
CA SER A 145 8.97 -4.74 -0.57
C SER A 145 8.90 -5.36 0.82
N PHE A 146 10.05 -5.51 1.49
CA PHE A 146 10.09 -6.00 2.86
C PHE A 146 9.28 -5.09 3.79
N GLY A 147 9.46 -3.77 3.73
CA GLY A 147 8.66 -2.81 4.48
C GLY A 147 7.16 -2.89 4.14
N SER A 148 6.80 -3.07 2.87
CA SER A 148 5.41 -3.20 2.42
C SER A 148 4.71 -4.45 2.95
N ILE A 149 5.46 -5.51 3.26
CA ILE A 149 4.92 -6.73 3.86
C ILE A 149 4.87 -6.58 5.39
N PHE A 150 5.99 -6.22 6.02
CA PHE A 150 6.18 -6.40 7.45
C PHE A 150 5.98 -5.14 8.31
N ALA A 151 6.09 -3.92 7.75
CA ALA A 151 6.01 -2.70 8.54
C ALA A 151 4.66 -2.55 9.27
N GLY A 152 3.56 -3.02 8.67
CA GLY A 152 2.25 -3.01 9.32
C GLY A 152 2.23 -3.82 10.60
N TYR A 153 2.78 -5.03 10.56
CA TYR A 153 2.86 -5.91 11.71
C TYR A 153 3.76 -5.34 12.82
N PHE A 154 4.97 -4.88 12.47
CA PHE A 154 5.92 -4.38 13.45
C PHE A 154 5.50 -3.07 14.12
N PHE A 155 4.92 -2.15 13.36
CA PHE A 155 4.58 -0.83 13.88
C PHE A 155 3.17 -0.73 14.46
N ASN A 156 2.29 -1.68 14.19
CA ASN A 156 0.92 -1.64 14.68
C ASN A 156 0.84 -1.54 16.21
N GLU A 157 1.49 -2.45 16.92
CA GLU A 157 1.46 -2.50 18.39
C GLU A 157 2.09 -1.25 19.03
N ILE A 158 3.17 -0.73 18.41
CA ILE A 158 3.93 0.41 18.95
C ILE A 158 3.17 1.72 18.73
N LEU A 159 2.59 1.92 17.55
CA LEU A 159 2.03 3.22 17.17
C LEU A 159 0.53 3.33 17.45
N SER A 160 -0.20 2.22 17.37
CA SER A 160 -1.67 2.21 17.49
C SER A 160 -2.21 1.16 18.46
N GLY A 161 -1.39 0.20 18.89
CA GLY A 161 -1.78 -0.87 19.81
C GLY A 161 -1.45 -0.58 21.26
N ASN A 162 -1.22 -1.65 22.03
CA ASN A 162 -1.04 -1.61 23.50
C ASN A 162 0.12 -0.73 23.98
N TYR A 163 1.17 -0.59 23.18
CA TYR A 163 2.35 0.23 23.53
C TYR A 163 2.24 1.68 23.05
N SER A 164 1.15 2.07 22.40
CA SER A 164 1.00 3.41 21.82
C SER A 164 1.06 4.52 22.86
N PHE A 165 0.43 4.33 24.02
CA PHE A 165 0.42 5.32 25.11
C PHE A 165 1.84 5.59 25.64
N ASP A 166 2.61 4.54 25.89
CA ASP A 166 4.00 4.65 26.36
C ASP A 166 4.93 5.23 25.29
N PHE A 167 4.69 4.92 24.04
CA PHE A 167 5.46 5.45 22.92
C PHE A 167 5.22 6.95 22.74
N TRP A 168 3.95 7.38 22.70
CA TRP A 168 3.60 8.77 22.42
C TRP A 168 3.80 9.71 23.62
N ARG A 169 3.73 9.20 24.83
CA ARG A 169 3.98 9.95 26.10
C ARG A 169 3.30 11.34 26.16
N GLY A 170 2.10 11.45 25.61
CA GLY A 170 1.37 12.70 25.57
C GLY A 170 1.82 13.73 24.50
N VAL A 171 2.73 13.35 23.60
CA VAL A 171 3.16 14.21 22.47
C VAL A 171 2.00 14.44 21.48
N ILE A 172 1.14 13.44 21.33
CA ILE A 172 -0.10 13.54 20.55
C ILE A 172 -1.29 13.21 21.43
N PHE A 173 -2.44 13.82 21.10
CA PHE A 173 -3.70 13.51 21.78
C PHE A 173 -4.15 12.11 21.35
N LEU A 174 -4.33 11.23 22.34
CA LEU A 174 -4.91 9.90 22.18
C LEU A 174 -6.30 9.92 22.81
N SER A 175 -7.33 9.55 22.07
CA SER A 175 -8.67 9.41 22.63
C SER A 175 -8.71 8.22 23.59
N GLN A 176 -9.32 8.40 24.76
CA GLN A 176 -9.44 7.31 25.75
C GLN A 176 -10.27 6.12 25.24
N ASP A 177 -11.10 6.34 24.22
CA ASP A 177 -11.93 5.29 23.61
C ASP A 177 -11.10 4.29 22.77
N GLU A 178 -9.85 4.61 22.45
CA GLU A 178 -8.97 3.73 21.67
C GLU A 178 -8.50 2.48 22.42
N HIS A 179 -8.65 2.42 23.75
CA HIS A 179 -8.37 1.20 24.53
C HIS A 179 -9.25 0.00 24.14
N HIS A 180 -10.39 0.23 23.48
CA HIS A 180 -11.27 -0.85 23.01
C HIS A 180 -10.79 -1.48 21.68
N TYR A 181 -9.94 -0.81 20.91
CA TYR A 181 -9.50 -1.34 19.60
C TYR A 181 -8.47 -2.47 19.73
N SER A 182 -7.66 -2.47 20.80
CA SER A 182 -6.64 -3.50 21.02
C SER A 182 -7.24 -4.87 21.36
N SER A 183 -8.45 -4.92 21.92
CA SER A 183 -9.07 -6.18 22.36
C SER A 183 -9.75 -6.98 21.23
N ILE A 184 -10.03 -6.38 20.08
CA ILE A 184 -10.67 -7.06 18.95
C ILE A 184 -9.67 -7.93 18.17
N TYR A 185 -8.40 -7.54 18.13
CA TYR A 185 -7.35 -8.32 17.42
C TYR A 185 -6.78 -9.48 18.23
N THR A 186 -7.09 -9.59 19.51
CA THR A 186 -6.69 -10.73 20.35
C THR A 186 -7.63 -11.94 20.22
N VAL A 187 -8.71 -11.85 19.45
CA VAL A 187 -9.74 -12.90 19.33
C VAL A 187 -9.76 -13.54 17.92
N LEU A 188 -8.92 -13.12 16.98
CA LEU A 188 -8.71 -13.74 15.66
C LEU A 188 -7.23 -14.10 15.48
#